data_3cfe1a3caefe3777ff4da32cc5029fcb
#
_entry.id   3cfe1a3caefe3777ff4da32cc5029fcb
#
_cell.length_a   1.000
_cell.length_b   1.000
_cell.length_c   1.000
_cell.angle_alpha   90.00
_cell.angle_beta   90.00
_cell.angle_gamma   90.00
#
_symmetry.space_group_name_H-M   'P 1'
#
loop_
_entity.id
_entity.type
_entity.pdbx_description
1 polymer ?
#
loop_
_entity_poly.entity_id
_entity_poly.type
_entity_poly.pdbx_seq_one_letter_code
_entity_poly.pdbx_strand_id
1 'polypeptide(L)'
;MKKMIMFVLAAVTAAALFVGCASQTATTTAGGTISTDGSTSMEKVIGALGESFTNQNSGITFTYNPTGSGSGIKAVLEGRCDIGLSSRSLKDDEKAEGLVETVLAYDGIAIIVHPDNPVNDLDLETIAKIYTGEITNWKDVGGDDAEIVLIGREAGSGTRDGFESITGTTDACQYRQELTSTGDVITTVSQNPNAIGYASLASVKDTVKALSVGGVTPSEETVKDGSYVVQRPFVLVTKEGTELSETAQKFFDYATSADAAEVISNAGAVAAAD
;
A
#
# COMPACT_ATOMS: atom_id res chain seq x y z
N MET A 1 -88.22 -34.66 15.23
CA MET A 1 -88.11 -36.02 15.82
C MET A 1 -86.65 -36.18 16.20
N LYS A 2 -86.34 -36.09 17.48
CA LYS A 2 -85.83 -37.13 18.35
C LYS A 2 -84.53 -37.82 17.78
N LYS A 3 -83.38 -37.79 18.38
CA LYS A 3 -82.89 -38.12 19.76
C LYS A 3 -81.38 -37.70 19.79
N MET A 4 -80.79 -37.02 20.69
CA MET A 4 -80.35 -37.27 22.04
C MET A 4 -79.44 -38.53 22.22
N ILE A 5 -78.36 -38.34 22.98
CA ILE A 5 -77.50 -39.26 23.76
C ILE A 5 -76.10 -39.43 23.14
N MET A 6 -74.95 -39.42 23.84
CA MET A 6 -74.60 -39.37 25.27
C MET A 6 -73.07 -39.15 25.39
N PHE A 7 -72.66 -38.57 26.49
CA PHE A 7 -71.26 -38.39 26.98
C PHE A 7 -70.46 -39.66 27.01
N VAL A 8 -69.18 -39.60 26.71
CA VAL A 8 -68.14 -40.38 27.44
C VAL A 8 -66.91 -39.44 27.64
N LEU A 9 -66.56 -39.27 28.91
CA LEU A 9 -65.44 -38.59 29.46
C LEU A 9 -64.26 -39.60 29.49
N ALA A 10 -63.16 -39.25 28.82
CA ALA A 10 -61.88 -39.92 28.97
C ALA A 10 -60.75 -38.91 29.20
N ALA A 11 -60.32 -38.87 30.47
CA ALA A 11 -59.14 -38.10 30.85
C ALA A 11 -57.91 -38.86 30.39
N VAL A 12 -57.06 -38.26 29.59
CA VAL A 12 -55.72 -38.71 29.28
C VAL A 12 -54.74 -37.62 29.67
N THR A 13 -53.93 -37.94 30.67
CA THR A 13 -52.81 -37.16 31.17
C THR A 13 -51.76 -36.90 30.10
N ALA A 14 -51.58 -35.62 29.70
CA ALA A 14 -50.51 -35.21 28.83
C ALA A 14 -49.22 -34.96 29.63
N ALA A 15 -48.25 -35.84 29.49
CA ALA A 15 -46.88 -35.61 29.94
C ALA A 15 -46.23 -34.51 29.07
N ALA A 16 -45.94 -33.38 29.68
CA ALA A 16 -45.22 -32.29 29.05
C ALA A 16 -43.73 -32.68 28.89
N LEU A 17 -43.36 -33.02 27.65
CA LEU A 17 -41.95 -33.07 27.25
C LEU A 17 -41.48 -31.64 27.02
N PHE A 18 -40.73 -31.07 27.96
CA PHE A 18 -39.94 -29.87 27.73
C PHE A 18 -38.77 -30.23 26.78
N VAL A 19 -38.98 -30.03 25.51
CA VAL A 19 -37.86 -29.90 24.54
C VAL A 19 -37.20 -28.57 24.82
N GLY A 20 -36.08 -28.60 25.53
CA GLY A 20 -35.21 -27.45 25.69
C GLY A 20 -34.67 -27.07 24.34
N CYS A 21 -35.19 -25.99 23.73
CA CYS A 21 -34.50 -25.27 22.68
C CYS A 21 -33.23 -24.70 23.29
N ALA A 22 -32.12 -25.39 23.13
CA ALA A 22 -30.81 -24.78 23.24
C ALA A 22 -30.76 -23.70 22.14
N SER A 23 -30.98 -22.46 22.54
CA SER A 23 -30.63 -21.32 21.71
C SER A 23 -29.14 -21.39 21.47
N GLN A 24 -28.74 -22.00 20.34
CA GLN A 24 -27.46 -21.69 19.77
C GLN A 24 -27.49 -20.18 19.46
N THR A 25 -26.84 -19.41 20.33
CA THR A 25 -26.45 -18.06 20.03
C THR A 25 -25.50 -18.20 18.82
N ALA A 26 -26.05 -18.11 17.61
CA ALA A 26 -25.24 -17.83 16.45
C ALA A 26 -24.56 -16.52 16.79
N THR A 27 -23.28 -16.58 17.08
CA THR A 27 -22.42 -15.40 17.10
C THR A 27 -22.47 -14.90 15.65
N THR A 28 -23.39 -13.99 15.38
CA THR A 28 -23.33 -13.19 14.16
C THR A 28 -22.02 -12.45 14.27
N THR A 29 -21.00 -12.94 13.58
CA THR A 29 -19.81 -12.16 13.31
C THR A 29 -20.32 -10.91 12.59
N ALA A 30 -20.38 -9.79 13.30
CA ALA A 30 -20.78 -8.53 12.70
C ALA A 30 -19.77 -8.27 11.59
N GLY A 31 -20.21 -8.47 10.35
CA GLY A 31 -19.40 -8.14 9.18
C GLY A 31 -19.16 -6.64 9.20
N GLY A 32 -17.91 -6.23 9.04
CA GLY A 32 -17.51 -4.83 8.94
C GLY A 32 -16.84 -4.56 7.60
N THR A 33 -16.74 -3.30 7.26
CA THR A 33 -15.96 -2.86 6.10
C THR A 33 -14.77 -2.06 6.59
N ILE A 34 -13.61 -2.28 5.98
CA ILE A 34 -12.40 -1.48 6.14
C ILE A 34 -12.16 -0.80 4.80
N SER A 35 -12.07 0.51 4.82
CA SER A 35 -11.79 1.31 3.63
C SER A 35 -10.42 1.97 3.72
N THR A 36 -9.57 1.70 2.73
CA THR A 36 -8.25 2.34 2.60
C THR A 36 -8.13 3.04 1.26
N ASP A 37 -7.43 4.16 1.23
CA ASP A 37 -7.25 4.99 0.03
C ASP A 37 -5.83 5.54 0.02
N GLY A 38 -5.19 5.61 -1.15
CA GLY A 38 -3.92 6.32 -1.28
C GLY A 38 -2.85 5.67 -2.14
N SER A 39 -1.66 5.55 -1.59
CA SER A 39 -0.42 5.22 -2.30
C SER A 39 -0.50 3.97 -3.16
N THR A 40 -0.31 4.12 -4.47
CA THR A 40 -0.21 3.01 -5.43
C THR A 40 1.04 2.14 -5.24
N SER A 41 2.06 2.66 -4.55
CA SER A 41 3.27 1.88 -4.22
C SER A 41 3.03 0.86 -3.10
N MET A 42 2.00 1.08 -2.28
CA MET A 42 1.65 0.18 -1.17
C MET A 42 0.74 -0.98 -1.59
N GLU A 43 0.30 -1.03 -2.86
CA GLU A 43 -0.69 -1.98 -3.36
C GLU A 43 -0.39 -3.42 -2.93
N LYS A 44 0.85 -3.87 -3.13
CA LYS A 44 1.26 -5.25 -2.82
C LYS A 44 1.24 -5.54 -1.31
N VAL A 45 1.75 -4.61 -0.51
CA VAL A 45 1.80 -4.74 0.95
C VAL A 45 0.41 -4.67 1.55
N ILE A 46 -0.38 -3.65 1.19
CA ILE A 46 -1.71 -3.47 1.77
C ILE A 46 -2.70 -4.54 1.29
N GLY A 47 -2.54 -5.02 0.04
CA GLY A 47 -3.31 -6.14 -0.48
C GLY A 47 -3.05 -7.43 0.29
N ALA A 48 -1.77 -7.76 0.54
CA ALA A 48 -1.39 -8.94 1.33
C ALA A 48 -1.88 -8.86 2.78
N LEU A 49 -1.78 -7.69 3.42
CA LEU A 49 -2.29 -7.46 4.78
C LEU A 49 -3.83 -7.59 4.83
N GLY A 50 -4.53 -6.99 3.87
CA GLY A 50 -5.99 -7.08 3.78
C GLY A 50 -6.47 -8.51 3.56
N GLU A 51 -5.81 -9.28 2.69
CA GLU A 51 -6.10 -10.68 2.45
C GLU A 51 -5.83 -11.53 3.71
N SER A 52 -4.66 -11.38 4.33
CA SER A 52 -4.31 -12.10 5.54
C SER A 52 -5.29 -11.83 6.68
N PHE A 53 -5.67 -10.57 6.87
CA PHE A 53 -6.62 -10.17 7.90
C PHE A 53 -8.03 -10.73 7.65
N THR A 54 -8.53 -10.64 6.42
CA THR A 54 -9.89 -11.12 6.08
C THR A 54 -9.99 -12.64 6.13
N ASN A 55 -8.92 -13.36 5.80
CA ASN A 55 -8.86 -14.82 5.95
C ASN A 55 -8.99 -15.27 7.42
N GLN A 56 -8.51 -14.46 8.35
CA GLN A 56 -8.61 -14.73 9.81
C GLN A 56 -9.91 -14.19 10.43
N ASN A 57 -10.61 -13.26 9.74
CA ASN A 57 -11.78 -12.55 10.25
C ASN A 57 -12.93 -12.65 9.23
N SER A 58 -13.63 -13.78 9.23
CA SER A 58 -14.72 -14.02 8.28
C SER A 58 -15.84 -12.99 8.38
N GLY A 59 -16.38 -12.57 7.24
CA GLY A 59 -17.47 -11.60 7.16
C GLY A 59 -16.99 -10.14 7.09
N ILE A 60 -15.67 -9.88 7.15
CA ILE A 60 -15.10 -8.54 6.95
C ILE A 60 -14.82 -8.33 5.46
N THR A 61 -15.15 -7.13 4.98
CA THR A 61 -14.78 -6.66 3.63
C THR A 61 -13.65 -5.65 3.74
N PHE A 62 -12.55 -5.91 3.05
CA PHE A 62 -11.42 -4.97 2.93
C PHE A 62 -11.45 -4.32 1.54
N THR A 63 -11.32 -3.00 1.50
CA THR A 63 -11.27 -2.23 0.24
C THR A 63 -10.02 -1.36 0.21
N TYR A 64 -9.36 -1.37 -0.93
CA TYR A 64 -8.21 -0.51 -1.22
C TYR A 64 -8.47 0.27 -2.52
N ASN A 65 -8.29 1.59 -2.46
CA ASN A 65 -8.45 2.50 -3.58
C ASN A 65 -7.10 3.16 -3.92
N PRO A 66 -6.44 2.78 -5.02
CA PRO A 66 -5.09 3.26 -5.37
C PRO A 66 -5.12 4.63 -6.05
N THR A 67 -5.25 5.71 -5.28
CA THR A 67 -5.42 7.10 -5.79
C THR A 67 -4.17 7.98 -5.69
N GLY A 68 -3.09 7.49 -5.06
CA GLY A 68 -1.89 8.25 -4.74
C GLY A 68 -1.88 8.82 -3.32
N SER A 69 -0.67 9.06 -2.77
CA SER A 69 -0.50 9.43 -1.35
C SER A 69 -1.25 10.69 -0.96
N GLY A 70 -1.15 11.76 -1.74
CA GLY A 70 -1.84 13.02 -1.44
C GLY A 70 -3.36 12.87 -1.45
N SER A 71 -3.91 12.06 -2.35
CA SER A 71 -5.35 11.77 -2.41
C SER A 71 -5.81 10.97 -1.20
N GLY A 72 -5.03 9.96 -0.77
CA GLY A 72 -5.32 9.16 0.43
C GLY A 72 -5.26 9.99 1.72
N ILE A 73 -4.26 10.85 1.86
CA ILE A 73 -4.15 11.79 2.97
C ILE A 73 -5.39 12.70 3.05
N LYS A 74 -5.78 13.26 1.90
CA LYS A 74 -6.99 14.07 1.80
C LYS A 74 -8.28 13.28 2.07
N ALA A 75 -8.33 12.01 1.66
CA ALA A 75 -9.48 11.15 1.91
C ALA A 75 -9.74 10.93 3.40
N VAL A 76 -8.68 10.74 4.21
CA VAL A 76 -8.78 10.67 5.67
C VAL A 76 -9.25 12.00 6.26
N LEU A 77 -8.65 13.11 5.83
CA LEU A 77 -9.00 14.44 6.32
C LEU A 77 -10.50 14.73 6.14
N GLU A 78 -11.04 14.34 4.99
CA GLU A 78 -12.45 14.50 4.60
C GLU A 78 -13.37 13.37 5.12
N GLY A 79 -12.86 12.37 5.82
CA GLY A 79 -13.62 11.23 6.34
C GLY A 79 -14.20 10.31 5.25
N ARG A 80 -13.53 10.21 4.09
CA ARG A 80 -13.94 9.36 2.95
C ARG A 80 -13.39 7.93 3.02
N CYS A 81 -12.40 7.69 3.84
CA CYS A 81 -11.89 6.36 4.16
C CYS A 81 -11.49 6.27 5.63
N ASP A 82 -11.35 5.05 6.13
CA ASP A 82 -10.94 4.80 7.52
C ASP A 82 -9.44 5.08 7.70
N ILE A 83 -8.60 4.60 6.78
CA ILE A 83 -7.14 4.68 6.86
C ILE A 83 -6.58 5.17 5.53
N GLY A 84 -5.81 6.23 5.57
CA GLY A 84 -5.04 6.71 4.44
C GLY A 84 -3.71 5.96 4.29
N LEU A 85 -3.24 5.85 3.06
CA LEU A 85 -2.00 5.18 2.70
C LEU A 85 -1.05 6.18 2.07
N SER A 86 0.11 6.38 2.67
CA SER A 86 1.12 7.26 2.10
C SER A 86 2.48 6.56 2.00
N SER A 87 3.16 6.83 0.93
CA SER A 87 4.53 6.37 0.68
C SER A 87 5.56 7.51 0.86
N ARG A 88 5.26 8.38 1.80
CA ARG A 88 6.11 9.40 2.41
C ARG A 88 5.54 9.79 3.77
N SER A 89 6.35 10.39 4.60
CA SER A 89 5.87 11.02 5.84
C SER A 89 4.90 12.16 5.54
N LEU A 90 4.04 12.47 6.51
CA LEU A 90 3.17 13.64 6.45
C LEU A 90 4.00 14.94 6.50
N LYS A 91 3.57 15.92 5.71
CA LYS A 91 4.10 17.28 5.76
C LYS A 91 3.61 18.00 7.02
N ASP A 92 4.29 19.07 7.42
CA ASP A 92 3.95 19.82 8.64
C ASP A 92 2.55 20.44 8.57
N ASP A 93 2.12 20.90 7.40
CA ASP A 93 0.77 21.42 7.17
C ASP A 93 -0.30 20.31 7.28
N GLU A 94 -0.03 19.10 6.78
CA GLU A 94 -0.91 17.95 6.95
C GLU A 94 -1.04 17.53 8.41
N LYS A 95 0.06 17.53 9.16
CA LYS A 95 0.05 17.29 10.63
C LYS A 95 -0.71 18.38 11.37
N ALA A 96 -0.58 19.64 10.96
CA ALA A 96 -1.30 20.75 11.55
C ALA A 96 -2.85 20.66 11.37
N GLU A 97 -3.31 19.90 10.39
CA GLU A 97 -4.74 19.58 10.18
C GLU A 97 -5.24 18.43 11.07
N GLY A 98 -4.40 17.93 11.99
CA GLY A 98 -4.73 16.84 12.92
C GLY A 98 -4.57 15.45 12.32
N LEU A 99 -3.79 15.30 11.25
CA LEU A 99 -3.46 13.98 10.73
C LEU A 99 -2.29 13.37 11.48
N VAL A 100 -2.37 12.07 11.71
CA VAL A 100 -1.38 11.26 12.42
C VAL A 100 -0.85 10.18 11.50
N GLU A 101 0.48 10.06 11.43
CA GLU A 101 1.14 8.98 10.70
C GLU A 101 1.64 7.88 11.64
N THR A 102 1.46 6.63 11.22
CA THR A 102 2.08 5.46 11.84
C THR A 102 2.90 4.74 10.79
N VAL A 103 4.19 4.56 11.03
CA VAL A 103 5.07 3.87 10.10
C VAL A 103 4.71 2.38 10.09
N LEU A 104 4.34 1.89 8.91
CA LEU A 104 4.02 0.49 8.66
C LEU A 104 5.25 -0.31 8.24
N ALA A 105 6.02 0.25 7.33
CA ALA A 105 7.17 -0.40 6.72
C ALA A 105 8.12 0.62 6.09
N TYR A 106 9.32 0.15 5.70
CA TYR A 106 10.24 0.89 4.84
C TYR A 106 10.33 0.21 3.48
N ASP A 107 10.44 1.00 2.42
CA ASP A 107 10.50 0.54 1.03
C ASP A 107 11.56 1.31 0.26
N GLY A 108 12.34 0.59 -0.55
CA GLY A 108 13.27 1.20 -1.49
C GLY A 108 12.53 1.86 -2.66
N ILE A 109 13.04 3.00 -3.13
CA ILE A 109 12.64 3.56 -4.42
C ILE A 109 13.68 3.09 -5.43
N ALA A 110 13.36 2.04 -6.18
CA ALA A 110 14.25 1.49 -7.20
C ALA A 110 14.30 2.42 -8.42
N ILE A 111 15.50 2.73 -8.88
CA ILE A 111 15.72 3.37 -10.19
C ILE A 111 15.63 2.26 -11.24
N ILE A 112 14.70 2.37 -12.16
CA ILE A 112 14.38 1.30 -13.11
C ILE A 112 14.62 1.74 -14.56
N VAL A 113 15.12 0.79 -15.35
CA VAL A 113 15.36 0.94 -16.79
C VAL A 113 14.85 -0.29 -17.53
N HIS A 114 14.80 -0.21 -18.85
CA HIS A 114 14.51 -1.38 -19.70
C HIS A 114 15.57 -2.48 -19.46
N PRO A 115 15.21 -3.77 -19.52
CA PRO A 115 16.17 -4.87 -19.29
C PRO A 115 17.38 -4.83 -20.22
N ASP A 116 17.23 -4.39 -21.46
CA ASP A 116 18.31 -4.31 -22.44
C ASP A 116 19.21 -3.07 -22.28
N ASN A 117 18.89 -2.13 -21.39
CA ASN A 117 19.75 -1.00 -21.12
C ASN A 117 21.10 -1.49 -20.52
N PRO A 118 22.28 -1.11 -21.07
CA PRO A 118 23.56 -1.64 -20.59
C PRO A 118 24.03 -1.06 -19.26
N VAL A 119 23.45 0.07 -18.80
CA VAL A 119 23.82 0.71 -17.53
C VAL A 119 23.33 -0.17 -16.37
N ASN A 120 24.16 -0.36 -15.33
CA ASN A 120 23.83 -1.19 -14.17
C ASN A 120 23.93 -0.45 -12.83
N ASP A 121 24.62 0.68 -12.80
CA ASP A 121 24.84 1.47 -11.60
C ASP A 121 24.90 2.95 -11.95
N LEU A 122 24.32 3.79 -11.11
CA LEU A 122 24.40 5.25 -11.16
C LEU A 122 24.55 5.77 -9.73
N ASP A 123 25.40 6.76 -9.51
CA ASP A 123 25.41 7.44 -8.23
C ASP A 123 24.24 8.45 -8.12
N LEU A 124 23.96 8.88 -6.90
CA LEU A 124 22.81 9.77 -6.61
C LEU A 124 22.92 11.13 -7.31
N GLU A 125 24.15 11.66 -7.44
CA GLU A 125 24.42 12.91 -8.13
C GLU A 125 24.13 12.79 -9.64
N THR A 126 24.55 11.70 -10.25
CA THR A 126 24.29 11.42 -11.68
C THR A 126 22.79 11.24 -11.93
N ILE A 127 22.08 10.55 -11.04
CA ILE A 127 20.61 10.43 -11.10
C ILE A 127 19.97 11.83 -11.06
N ALA A 128 20.39 12.68 -10.13
CA ALA A 128 19.89 14.06 -10.03
C ALA A 128 20.13 14.84 -11.33
N LYS A 129 21.32 14.78 -11.90
CA LYS A 129 21.67 15.44 -13.18
C LYS A 129 20.85 14.94 -14.36
N ILE A 130 20.55 13.65 -14.40
CA ILE A 130 19.65 13.07 -15.41
C ILE A 130 18.25 13.68 -15.26
N TYR A 131 17.69 13.67 -14.06
CA TYR A 131 16.32 14.13 -13.85
C TYR A 131 16.16 15.67 -13.97
N THR A 132 17.22 16.43 -13.72
CA THR A 132 17.21 17.89 -13.96
C THR A 132 17.55 18.28 -15.40
N GLY A 133 17.85 17.31 -16.28
CA GLY A 133 18.15 17.54 -17.70
C GLY A 133 19.56 18.04 -17.98
N GLU A 134 20.48 17.96 -17.02
CA GLU A 134 21.91 18.24 -17.24
C GLU A 134 22.58 17.12 -18.05
N ILE A 135 22.16 15.86 -17.84
CA ILE A 135 22.56 14.68 -18.61
C ILE A 135 21.34 14.19 -19.36
N THR A 136 21.41 14.19 -20.69
CA THR A 136 20.28 13.86 -21.55
C THR A 136 20.53 12.69 -22.48
N ASN A 137 21.74 12.13 -22.49
CA ASN A 137 22.10 11.02 -23.36
C ASN A 137 22.72 9.87 -22.56
N TRP A 138 22.28 8.65 -22.81
CA TRP A 138 22.77 7.46 -22.13
C TRP A 138 24.27 7.22 -22.28
N LYS A 139 24.90 7.66 -23.42
CA LYS A 139 26.35 7.50 -23.62
C LYS A 139 27.18 8.25 -22.56
N ASP A 140 26.65 9.32 -22.00
CA ASP A 140 27.34 10.14 -21.00
C ASP A 140 27.46 9.44 -19.65
N VAL A 141 26.70 8.32 -19.48
CA VAL A 141 26.69 7.47 -18.28
C VAL A 141 26.98 5.99 -18.60
N GLY A 142 27.63 5.73 -19.73
CA GLY A 142 28.10 4.38 -20.10
C GLY A 142 27.08 3.52 -20.84
N GLY A 143 25.99 4.11 -21.30
CA GLY A 143 24.98 3.48 -22.14
C GLY A 143 25.20 3.73 -23.64
N ASP A 144 24.16 3.41 -24.42
CA ASP A 144 24.13 3.63 -25.88
C ASP A 144 24.00 5.11 -26.23
N ASP A 145 24.36 5.51 -27.47
CA ASP A 145 24.14 6.87 -27.96
C ASP A 145 22.65 7.09 -28.27
N ALA A 146 21.88 7.34 -27.21
CA ALA A 146 20.43 7.55 -27.27
C ALA A 146 19.97 8.57 -26.22
N GLU A 147 18.94 9.35 -26.56
CA GLU A 147 18.31 10.30 -25.64
C GLU A 147 17.66 9.57 -24.46
N ILE A 148 17.87 10.07 -23.23
CA ILE A 148 17.21 9.55 -22.03
C ILE A 148 15.77 10.03 -21.97
N VAL A 149 14.83 9.11 -21.78
CA VAL A 149 13.39 9.41 -21.64
C VAL A 149 13.00 9.33 -20.18
N LEU A 150 12.73 10.49 -19.56
CA LEU A 150 12.42 10.60 -18.12
C LEU A 150 10.95 10.26 -17.86
N ILE A 151 10.71 9.17 -17.15
CA ILE A 151 9.38 8.76 -16.72
C ILE A 151 9.25 9.02 -15.22
N GLY A 152 8.25 9.80 -14.84
CA GLY A 152 7.98 10.16 -13.46
C GLY A 152 6.54 9.92 -13.05
N ARG A 153 6.22 10.44 -11.89
CA ARG A 153 4.90 10.36 -11.28
C ARG A 153 4.26 11.76 -11.25
N GLU A 154 2.94 11.75 -11.18
CA GLU A 154 2.10 12.95 -11.01
C GLU A 154 2.40 13.69 -9.69
N ALA A 155 2.03 14.96 -9.64
CA ALA A 155 2.03 15.72 -8.39
C ALA A 155 1.13 15.06 -7.33
N GLY A 156 1.60 15.00 -6.08
CA GLY A 156 0.90 14.30 -4.99
C GLY A 156 1.25 12.81 -4.87
N SER A 157 2.10 12.28 -5.75
CA SER A 157 2.69 10.96 -5.56
C SER A 157 3.73 10.99 -4.43
N GLY A 158 3.52 10.18 -3.37
CA GLY A 158 4.51 10.06 -2.30
C GLY A 158 5.83 9.45 -2.79
N THR A 159 5.82 8.65 -3.87
CA THR A 159 7.07 8.14 -4.47
C THR A 159 7.84 9.25 -5.16
N ARG A 160 7.16 10.16 -5.87
CA ARG A 160 7.78 11.36 -6.44
C ARG A 160 8.35 12.25 -5.34
N ASP A 161 7.54 12.59 -4.33
CA ASP A 161 7.98 13.43 -3.22
C ASP A 161 9.22 12.84 -2.52
N GLY A 162 9.24 11.52 -2.26
CA GLY A 162 10.37 10.82 -1.66
C GLY A 162 11.60 10.82 -2.57
N PHE A 163 11.45 10.48 -3.85
CA PHE A 163 12.52 10.48 -4.84
C PHE A 163 13.16 11.86 -4.99
N GLU A 164 12.35 12.90 -5.26
CA GLU A 164 12.84 14.26 -5.46
C GLU A 164 13.51 14.83 -4.19
N SER A 165 12.98 14.52 -3.01
CA SER A 165 13.60 14.92 -1.75
C SER A 165 14.97 14.28 -1.53
N ILE A 166 15.11 12.98 -1.79
CA ILE A 166 16.37 12.24 -1.58
C ILE A 166 17.43 12.65 -2.61
N THR A 167 17.03 12.88 -3.86
CA THR A 167 17.94 13.33 -4.93
C THR A 167 18.22 14.83 -4.89
N GLY A 168 17.52 15.60 -4.05
CA GLY A 168 17.64 17.06 -3.99
C GLY A 168 17.10 17.77 -5.23
N THR A 169 16.13 17.16 -5.93
CA THR A 169 15.57 17.65 -7.19
C THR A 169 14.12 18.11 -7.08
N THR A 170 13.67 18.47 -5.87
CA THR A 170 12.30 18.92 -5.63
C THR A 170 11.89 20.04 -6.59
N ASP A 171 10.79 19.83 -7.32
CA ASP A 171 10.25 20.71 -8.35
C ASP A 171 11.20 21.04 -9.52
N ALA A 172 12.34 20.33 -9.65
CA ALA A 172 13.34 20.58 -10.68
C ALA A 172 13.38 19.49 -11.78
N CYS A 173 12.70 18.36 -11.56
CA CYS A 173 12.69 17.26 -12.51
C CYS A 173 11.99 17.61 -13.82
N GLN A 174 12.61 17.24 -14.95
CA GLN A 174 12.11 17.51 -16.31
C GLN A 174 11.46 16.25 -16.91
N TYR A 175 10.39 15.77 -16.31
CA TYR A 175 9.71 14.57 -16.79
C TYR A 175 9.20 14.72 -18.22
N ARG A 176 9.51 13.74 -19.06
CA ARG A 176 8.90 13.60 -20.39
C ARG A 176 7.46 13.14 -20.29
N GLN A 177 7.17 12.32 -19.28
CA GLN A 177 5.84 11.78 -19.01
C GLN A 177 5.64 11.62 -17.50
N GLU A 178 4.50 12.10 -17.01
CA GLU A 178 4.05 11.91 -15.63
C GLU A 178 2.89 10.92 -15.61
N LEU A 179 2.99 9.88 -14.77
CA LEU A 179 2.04 8.77 -14.71
C LEU A 179 1.38 8.69 -13.34
N THR A 180 0.15 8.16 -13.30
CA THR A 180 -0.70 8.19 -12.12
C THR A 180 -0.56 6.98 -11.21
N SER A 181 0.19 5.95 -11.63
CA SER A 181 0.41 4.76 -10.79
C SER A 181 1.83 4.23 -10.90
N THR A 182 2.26 3.49 -9.88
CA THR A 182 3.53 2.74 -9.89
C THR A 182 3.56 1.70 -11.00
N GLY A 183 2.45 1.01 -11.25
CA GLY A 183 2.32 0.02 -12.31
C GLY A 183 2.49 0.60 -13.70
N ASP A 184 1.96 1.81 -13.95
CA ASP A 184 2.11 2.50 -15.24
C ASP A 184 3.56 2.89 -15.50
N VAL A 185 4.30 3.36 -14.48
CA VAL A 185 5.74 3.65 -14.61
C VAL A 185 6.50 2.39 -15.02
N ILE A 186 6.30 1.27 -14.31
CA ILE A 186 6.94 -0.01 -14.62
C ILE A 186 6.61 -0.45 -16.06
N THR A 187 5.34 -0.39 -16.44
CA THR A 187 4.89 -0.76 -17.79
C THR A 187 5.53 0.13 -18.86
N THR A 188 5.55 1.44 -18.66
CA THR A 188 6.11 2.38 -19.64
C THR A 188 7.61 2.18 -19.80
N VAL A 189 8.34 1.99 -18.71
CA VAL A 189 9.80 1.74 -18.75
C VAL A 189 10.08 0.38 -19.42
N SER A 190 9.29 -0.66 -19.16
CA SER A 190 9.47 -1.98 -19.80
C SER A 190 9.24 -1.99 -21.32
N GLN A 191 8.60 -0.97 -21.86
CA GLN A 191 8.28 -0.84 -23.29
C GLN A 191 9.18 0.15 -24.04
N ASN A 192 10.07 0.87 -23.32
CA ASN A 192 10.93 1.87 -23.93
C ASN A 192 12.41 1.64 -23.53
N PRO A 193 13.26 1.15 -24.45
CA PRO A 193 14.68 0.91 -24.17
C PRO A 193 15.46 2.14 -23.66
N ASN A 194 14.99 3.33 -23.97
CA ASN A 194 15.65 4.59 -23.59
C ASN A 194 15.09 5.21 -22.30
N ALA A 195 14.07 4.58 -21.70
CA ALA A 195 13.43 5.12 -20.50
C ALA A 195 14.24 4.86 -19.23
N ILE A 196 14.19 5.85 -18.34
CA ILE A 196 14.51 5.72 -16.92
C ILE A 196 13.28 6.13 -16.11
N GLY A 197 12.99 5.41 -15.06
CA GLY A 197 11.90 5.69 -14.12
C GLY A 197 12.28 5.34 -12.70
N TYR A 198 11.37 5.55 -11.78
CA TYR A 198 11.50 5.09 -10.40
C TYR A 198 10.20 4.47 -9.92
N ALA A 199 10.31 3.44 -9.10
CA ALA A 199 9.18 2.70 -8.58
C ALA A 199 9.47 2.13 -7.19
N SER A 200 8.42 1.80 -6.43
CA SER A 200 8.55 1.00 -5.21
C SER A 200 9.30 -0.30 -5.50
N LEU A 201 10.33 -0.62 -4.72
CA LEU A 201 11.07 -1.86 -4.85
C LEU A 201 10.16 -3.09 -4.68
N ALA A 202 9.21 -3.02 -3.75
CA ALA A 202 8.21 -4.06 -3.56
C ALA A 202 7.36 -4.35 -4.82
N SER A 203 7.23 -3.39 -5.75
CA SER A 203 6.46 -3.52 -6.99
C SER A 203 7.30 -3.92 -8.20
N VAL A 204 8.64 -3.88 -8.12
CA VAL A 204 9.53 -4.23 -9.24
C VAL A 204 9.34 -5.68 -9.67
N LYS A 205 9.35 -5.90 -10.98
CA LYS A 205 9.21 -7.22 -11.64
C LYS A 205 10.34 -7.40 -12.65
N ASP A 206 10.55 -8.62 -13.09
CA ASP A 206 11.55 -8.99 -14.11
C ASP A 206 11.35 -8.31 -15.49
N THR A 207 10.25 -7.59 -15.66
CA THR A 207 9.98 -6.80 -16.88
C THR A 207 10.80 -5.50 -16.96
N VAL A 208 11.43 -5.09 -15.88
CA VAL A 208 12.36 -3.95 -15.81
C VAL A 208 13.59 -4.33 -15.02
N LYS A 209 14.70 -3.61 -15.26
CA LYS A 209 15.93 -3.78 -14.51
C LYS A 209 16.06 -2.65 -13.47
N ALA A 210 16.25 -3.02 -12.20
CA ALA A 210 16.61 -2.08 -11.16
C ALA A 210 18.13 -1.82 -11.19
N LEU A 211 18.52 -0.55 -11.19
CA LEU A 211 19.92 -0.14 -11.11
C LEU A 211 20.41 -0.16 -9.66
N SER A 212 21.69 -0.47 -9.49
CA SER A 212 22.39 -0.13 -8.26
C SER A 212 22.53 1.38 -8.12
N VAL A 213 22.60 1.88 -6.88
CA VAL A 213 22.85 3.29 -6.60
C VAL A 213 24.12 3.42 -5.77
N GLY A 214 25.16 3.98 -6.40
CA GLY A 214 26.47 4.09 -5.76
C GLY A 214 27.08 2.75 -5.38
N GLY A 215 26.90 1.73 -6.21
CA GLY A 215 27.37 0.36 -6.00
C GLY A 215 26.47 -0.49 -5.10
N VAL A 216 25.38 0.05 -4.55
CA VAL A 216 24.45 -0.70 -3.69
C VAL A 216 23.23 -1.14 -4.49
N THR A 217 23.03 -2.44 -4.59
CA THR A 217 21.85 -3.02 -5.26
C THR A 217 20.61 -2.88 -4.37
N PRO A 218 19.47 -2.38 -4.89
CA PRO A 218 18.24 -2.31 -4.12
C PRO A 218 17.72 -3.72 -3.78
N SER A 219 17.57 -3.99 -2.50
CA SER A 219 17.01 -5.21 -1.95
C SER A 219 16.37 -4.94 -0.58
N GLU A 220 15.55 -5.87 -0.09
CA GLU A 220 15.01 -5.77 1.27
C GLU A 220 16.15 -5.68 2.31
N GLU A 221 17.22 -6.46 2.14
CA GLU A 221 18.38 -6.45 3.04
C GLU A 221 19.06 -5.08 3.07
N THR A 222 19.33 -4.48 1.89
CA THR A 222 20.01 -3.18 1.80
C THR A 222 19.11 -1.99 2.19
N VAL A 223 17.79 -2.15 2.13
CA VAL A 223 16.83 -1.21 2.73
C VAL A 223 16.83 -1.36 4.24
N LYS A 224 16.81 -2.59 4.76
CA LYS A 224 16.78 -2.89 6.20
C LYS A 224 18.04 -2.39 6.93
N ASP A 225 19.21 -2.58 6.35
CA ASP A 225 20.49 -2.16 6.95
C ASP A 225 20.83 -0.68 6.66
N GLY A 226 20.01 0.01 5.84
CA GLY A 226 20.18 1.42 5.51
C GLY A 226 21.26 1.72 4.47
N SER A 227 21.91 0.70 3.89
CA SER A 227 22.94 0.90 2.86
C SER A 227 22.35 1.39 1.53
N TYR A 228 21.11 1.00 1.18
CA TYR A 228 20.40 1.57 0.05
C TYR A 228 19.75 2.89 0.44
N VAL A 229 20.33 4.00 0.01
CA VAL A 229 19.97 5.36 0.46
C VAL A 229 18.65 5.89 -0.11
N VAL A 230 18.16 5.33 -1.24
CA VAL A 230 16.92 5.80 -1.89
C VAL A 230 15.74 5.01 -1.31
N GLN A 231 15.41 5.28 -0.06
CA GLN A 231 14.33 4.60 0.68
C GLN A 231 13.43 5.59 1.42
N ARG A 232 12.22 5.15 1.77
CA ARG A 232 11.20 5.99 2.40
C ARG A 232 10.23 5.14 3.22
N PRO A 233 9.49 5.73 4.17
CA PRO A 233 8.45 5.01 4.90
C PRO A 233 7.20 4.78 4.05
N PHE A 234 6.54 3.65 4.30
CA PHE A 234 5.13 3.46 4.09
C PHE A 234 4.40 3.77 5.39
N VAL A 235 3.43 4.64 5.36
CA VAL A 235 2.70 5.06 6.56
C VAL A 235 1.20 4.86 6.41
N LEU A 236 0.58 4.46 7.51
CA LEU A 236 -0.85 4.52 7.71
C LEU A 236 -1.19 5.90 8.27
N VAL A 237 -2.20 6.54 7.69
CA VAL A 237 -2.64 7.88 8.10
C VAL A 237 -4.02 7.77 8.72
N THR A 238 -4.17 8.37 9.91
CA THR A 238 -5.44 8.50 10.62
C THR A 238 -5.67 9.96 11.03
N LYS A 239 -6.84 10.28 11.55
CA LYS A 239 -7.16 11.65 12.02
C LYS A 239 -7.33 11.65 13.53
N GLU A 240 -6.60 12.55 14.22
CA GLU A 240 -6.72 12.76 15.66
C GLU A 240 -8.15 13.09 16.07
N GLY A 241 -8.61 12.48 17.17
CA GLY A 241 -9.96 12.68 17.68
C GLY A 241 -11.08 12.01 16.86
N THR A 242 -10.72 11.28 15.79
CA THR A 242 -11.67 10.44 15.04
C THR A 242 -11.44 8.97 15.41
N GLU A 243 -12.45 8.34 16.03
CA GLU A 243 -12.36 6.91 16.34
C GLU A 243 -12.56 6.09 15.06
N LEU A 244 -11.67 5.14 14.82
CA LEU A 244 -11.87 4.13 13.79
C LEU A 244 -13.05 3.21 14.21
N SER A 245 -13.75 2.64 13.23
CA SER A 245 -14.68 1.55 13.53
C SER A 245 -13.94 0.40 14.23
N GLU A 246 -14.65 -0.39 15.03
CA GLU A 246 -14.05 -1.56 15.71
C GLU A 246 -13.28 -2.46 14.73
N THR A 247 -13.82 -2.64 13.52
CA THR A 247 -13.21 -3.47 12.49
C THR A 247 -11.95 -2.82 11.90
N ALA A 248 -12.00 -1.52 11.60
CA ALA A 248 -10.84 -0.78 11.10
C ALA A 248 -9.73 -0.67 12.14
N GLN A 249 -10.07 -0.51 13.43
CA GLN A 249 -9.10 -0.50 14.52
C GLN A 249 -8.40 -1.85 14.65
N LYS A 250 -9.13 -2.97 14.61
CA LYS A 250 -8.54 -4.31 14.63
C LYS A 250 -7.57 -4.54 13.47
N PHE A 251 -7.91 -4.05 12.27
CA PHE A 251 -7.00 -4.12 11.13
C PHE A 251 -5.77 -3.26 11.34
N PHE A 252 -5.94 -2.04 11.84
CA PHE A 252 -4.83 -1.13 12.13
C PHE A 252 -3.86 -1.74 13.15
N ASP A 253 -4.40 -2.29 14.24
CA ASP A 253 -3.61 -2.96 15.29
C ASP A 253 -2.88 -4.19 14.74
N TYR A 254 -3.54 -5.01 13.92
CA TYR A 254 -2.90 -6.13 13.24
C TYR A 254 -1.79 -5.67 12.30
N ALA A 255 -2.07 -4.72 11.42
CA ALA A 255 -1.12 -4.26 10.41
C ALA A 255 0.15 -3.65 11.01
N THR A 256 0.04 -3.06 12.20
CA THR A 256 1.16 -2.42 12.92
C THR A 256 1.79 -3.32 13.99
N SER A 257 1.34 -4.56 14.11
CA SER A 257 1.89 -5.55 15.06
C SER A 257 3.02 -6.38 14.44
N ALA A 258 3.79 -7.05 15.30
CA ALA A 258 4.81 -8.02 14.87
C ALA A 258 4.21 -9.21 14.09
N ASP A 259 2.93 -9.55 14.30
CA ASP A 259 2.26 -10.64 13.57
C ASP A 259 2.11 -10.35 12.06
N ALA A 260 2.16 -9.09 11.67
CA ALA A 260 2.11 -8.66 10.27
C ALA A 260 3.49 -8.63 9.59
N ALA A 261 4.59 -8.71 10.35
CA ALA A 261 5.95 -8.50 9.83
C ALA A 261 6.31 -9.48 8.69
N GLU A 262 5.98 -10.77 8.85
CA GLU A 262 6.24 -11.77 7.80
C GLU A 262 5.40 -11.49 6.53
N VAL A 263 4.17 -11.03 6.66
CA VAL A 263 3.30 -10.69 5.53
C VAL A 263 3.87 -9.48 4.76
N ILE A 264 4.36 -8.49 5.49
CA ILE A 264 4.98 -7.29 4.92
C ILE A 264 6.29 -7.64 4.19
N SER A 265 7.15 -8.47 4.81
CA SER A 265 8.41 -8.92 4.20
C SER A 265 8.15 -9.75 2.94
N ASN A 266 7.23 -10.72 2.99
CA ASN A 266 6.83 -11.51 1.80
C ASN A 266 6.23 -10.64 0.68
N ALA A 267 5.71 -9.47 1.00
CA ALA A 267 5.25 -8.48 0.03
C ALA A 267 6.40 -7.59 -0.51
N GLY A 268 7.62 -7.72 0.01
CA GLY A 268 8.85 -7.07 -0.48
C GLY A 268 9.16 -5.72 0.17
N ALA A 269 8.65 -5.46 1.37
CA ALA A 269 8.97 -4.27 2.16
C ALA A 269 9.51 -4.67 3.55
N VAL A 270 10.24 -3.79 4.20
CA VAL A 270 10.82 -4.02 5.54
C VAL A 270 9.81 -3.57 6.60
N ALA A 271 9.28 -4.48 7.40
CA ALA A 271 8.34 -4.14 8.47
C ALA A 271 8.98 -3.16 9.48
N ALA A 272 8.18 -2.21 9.99
CA ALA A 272 8.63 -1.28 11.03
C ALA A 272 8.55 -1.90 12.44
N ALA A 273 7.61 -2.83 12.64
CA ALA A 273 7.50 -3.63 13.86
C ALA A 273 8.32 -4.91 13.69
N ASP A 274 9.50 -4.97 14.28
CA ASP A 274 10.35 -6.17 14.39
C ASP A 274 10.28 -6.73 15.82
#